data_c2851df994701be4150463915dc34eff
#
_entry.id   c2851df994701be4150463915dc34eff
#
_cell.length_a   1.000
_cell.length_b   1.000
_cell.length_c   1.000
_cell.angle_alpha   90.00
_cell.angle_beta   90.00
_cell.angle_gamma   90.00
#
_symmetry.space_group_name_H-M   'P 1'
#
loop_
_entity.id
_entity.type
_entity.pdbx_description
1 polymer ?
#
loop_
_entity_poly.entity_id
_entity_poly.type
_entity_poly.pdbx_seq_one_letter_code
_entity_poly.pdbx_strand_id
1 'polypeptide(L)'
;MMEFISLMSIDIADKLGVKISYNNKNSSGFICHGDDYSYVLTAKHSICKSSPNDCKFKHKKCDTCVFSGVAKTKVSICKPDTDTFPLCKVKDVLLSPKKDVAILVLNKKSHIDLKTKELPSTKIINTANYNSSHKFVSCGYPAINEHQSVQPLHYNNFSLFRNEKICLQIINDTLTALEDPKNGLSGNSGAGIILNSSSCVGLLGLYTDTGDYGICYGDIVDFSINELLTSSGYVPLEMEEDLSNNFKALIQSDFMECFVRMECDLNLDKNRIVNLYRLCLDGKKYNYVKIGERLIDCIPSFSLSRKQLMRCRERNAFGKATLSAIRNFLKIERKTKISEMLLQGFLESYLHAPKLYSFDEINNAGFHGAHVKFNKNRNVELIHSAAFISNSLSDGVSYAIDVILKAFPELRSLDGLLGNTFLETNFTEDECQILASLLIPGESSYSQGYEDRLAIFIGYNHKIEESLIYENASRFPSLLEQKIILNVQQALEYRKEETNKLSIVNATIDCFFVPFDDVNKFNDEFIESLKNEED
;
A
#
# COMPACT_ATOMS: atom_id res chain seq x y z
N MET A 1 -10.66 3.39 -24.61
CA MET A 1 -10.88 3.13 -23.17
C MET A 1 -10.25 4.21 -22.31
N MET A 2 -8.98 4.58 -22.45
CA MET A 2 -8.36 5.69 -21.69
C MET A 2 -9.06 7.04 -21.86
N GLU A 3 -9.48 7.41 -23.05
CA GLU A 3 -10.26 8.65 -23.30
C GLU A 3 -11.62 8.62 -22.60
N PHE A 4 -12.26 7.46 -22.52
CA PHE A 4 -13.59 7.32 -21.89
C PHE A 4 -13.51 7.49 -20.35
N ILE A 5 -12.48 6.93 -19.71
CA ILE A 5 -12.24 7.08 -18.26
C ILE A 5 -11.86 8.53 -17.92
N SER A 6 -11.07 9.19 -18.78
CA SER A 6 -10.72 10.60 -18.63
C SER A 6 -11.95 11.51 -18.71
N LEU A 7 -12.85 11.26 -19.65
CA LEU A 7 -14.10 12.02 -19.82
C LEU A 7 -15.05 11.84 -18.62
N MET A 8 -15.19 10.61 -18.10
CA MET A 8 -16.00 10.35 -16.90
C MET A 8 -15.44 11.07 -15.66
N SER A 9 -14.12 11.10 -15.49
CA SER A 9 -13.48 11.78 -14.36
C SER A 9 -13.69 13.29 -14.40
N ILE A 10 -13.69 13.90 -15.57
CA ILE A 10 -13.97 15.33 -15.76
C ILE A 10 -15.42 15.63 -15.43
N ASP A 11 -16.37 14.83 -15.93
CA ASP A 11 -17.80 15.02 -15.66
C ASP A 11 -18.12 14.96 -14.17
N ILE A 12 -17.48 14.05 -13.45
CA ILE A 12 -17.62 13.92 -11.99
C ILE A 12 -16.98 15.12 -11.27
N ALA A 13 -15.76 15.49 -11.63
CA ALA A 13 -15.09 16.63 -11.03
C ALA A 13 -15.90 17.93 -11.26
N ASP A 14 -16.48 18.06 -12.45
CA ASP A 14 -17.40 19.15 -12.75
C ASP A 14 -18.66 19.08 -11.90
N LYS A 15 -19.31 17.95 -11.75
CA LYS A 15 -20.53 17.79 -10.92
C LYS A 15 -20.32 18.21 -9.47
N LEU A 16 -19.14 17.95 -8.90
CA LEU A 16 -18.81 18.26 -7.51
C LEU A 16 -18.11 19.61 -7.32
N GLY A 17 -17.57 20.20 -8.40
CA GLY A 17 -16.96 21.54 -8.36
C GLY A 17 -18.01 22.63 -8.21
N VAL A 18 -17.72 23.64 -7.39
CA VAL A 18 -18.58 24.83 -7.20
C VAL A 18 -17.76 26.10 -7.16
N LYS A 19 -18.38 27.20 -7.58
CA LYS A 19 -17.85 28.55 -7.41
C LYS A 19 -18.22 29.09 -6.05
N ILE A 20 -17.24 29.62 -5.36
CA ILE A 20 -17.41 30.30 -4.08
C ILE A 20 -17.11 31.78 -4.27
N SER A 21 -18.05 32.63 -3.89
CA SER A 21 -17.85 34.06 -3.88
C SER A 21 -17.93 34.60 -2.44
N TYR A 22 -16.90 35.35 -2.05
CA TYR A 22 -16.80 35.96 -0.74
C TYR A 22 -16.07 37.31 -0.81
N ASN A 23 -16.69 38.40 -0.34
CA ASN A 23 -16.09 39.73 -0.36
C ASN A 23 -15.52 40.14 -1.73
N ASN A 24 -16.25 39.96 -2.82
CA ASN A 24 -15.86 40.23 -4.21
C ASN A 24 -14.66 39.39 -4.71
N LYS A 25 -14.30 38.35 -4.00
CA LYS A 25 -13.34 37.34 -4.47
C LYS A 25 -14.10 36.11 -4.92
N ASN A 26 -13.64 35.55 -6.06
CA ASN A 26 -14.13 34.27 -6.55
C ASN A 26 -13.05 33.20 -6.33
N SER A 27 -13.47 32.02 -6.00
CA SER A 27 -12.63 30.84 -5.79
C SER A 27 -13.43 29.59 -6.10
N SER A 28 -12.78 28.47 -6.02
CA SER A 28 -13.39 27.16 -6.21
C SER A 28 -13.68 26.48 -4.87
N GLY A 29 -14.61 25.55 -4.90
CA GLY A 29 -14.89 24.63 -3.82
C GLY A 29 -15.25 23.27 -4.36
N PHE A 30 -15.28 22.30 -3.48
CA PHE A 30 -15.61 20.92 -3.80
C PHE A 30 -16.69 20.39 -2.84
N ILE A 31 -17.78 19.86 -3.42
CA ILE A 31 -18.89 19.29 -2.65
C ILE A 31 -18.51 17.90 -2.18
N CYS A 32 -18.53 17.68 -0.87
CA CYS A 32 -18.55 16.36 -0.27
C CYS A 32 -19.98 16.03 0.13
N HIS A 33 -20.57 15.06 -0.54
CA HIS A 33 -21.95 14.66 -0.33
C HIS A 33 -22.02 13.27 0.28
N GLY A 34 -22.85 13.13 1.32
CA GLY A 34 -23.15 11.87 1.99
C GLY A 34 -24.67 11.77 2.26
N ASP A 35 -25.10 10.68 2.86
CA ASP A 35 -26.52 10.39 3.07
C ASP A 35 -27.22 11.39 3.99
N ASP A 36 -26.53 11.84 5.05
CA ASP A 36 -27.09 12.69 6.11
C ASP A 36 -26.57 14.12 6.08
N TYR A 37 -25.59 14.46 5.22
CA TYR A 37 -24.88 15.74 5.25
C TYR A 37 -24.36 16.13 3.88
N SER A 38 -24.06 17.42 3.72
CA SER A 38 -23.28 17.95 2.61
C SER A 38 -22.37 19.06 3.11
N TYR A 39 -21.13 19.02 2.69
CA TYR A 39 -20.10 20.01 2.96
C TYR A 39 -19.55 20.57 1.66
N VAL A 40 -19.04 21.79 1.71
CA VAL A 40 -18.18 22.32 0.65
C VAL A 40 -16.82 22.60 1.24
N LEU A 41 -15.83 21.92 0.74
CA LEU A 41 -14.43 22.15 1.09
C LEU A 41 -13.85 23.22 0.17
N THR A 42 -13.04 24.11 0.71
CA THR A 42 -12.36 25.18 -0.04
C THR A 42 -11.06 25.58 0.65
N ALA A 43 -10.19 26.34 -0.06
CA ALA A 43 -9.02 26.93 0.57
C ALA A 43 -9.41 28.04 1.57
N LYS A 44 -8.80 28.07 2.75
CA LYS A 44 -9.09 29.09 3.79
C LYS A 44 -8.87 30.52 3.29
N HIS A 45 -7.77 30.74 2.55
CA HIS A 45 -7.46 32.07 2.03
C HIS A 45 -8.56 32.59 1.09
N SER A 46 -9.35 31.74 0.48
CA SER A 46 -10.46 32.09 -0.41
C SER A 46 -11.63 32.76 0.32
N ILE A 47 -11.84 32.40 1.59
CA ILE A 47 -12.91 32.94 2.43
C ILE A 47 -12.40 33.81 3.58
N CYS A 48 -11.11 34.13 3.61
CA CYS A 48 -10.50 35.02 4.58
C CYS A 48 -10.72 36.49 4.19
N LYS A 49 -10.93 37.35 5.19
CA LYS A 49 -11.05 38.81 4.98
C LYS A 49 -9.74 39.46 4.56
N SER A 50 -8.61 38.95 5.01
CA SER A 50 -7.30 39.48 4.66
C SER A 50 -6.83 38.91 3.31
N SER A 51 -6.08 39.71 2.56
CA SER A 51 -5.38 39.19 1.40
C SER A 51 -4.26 38.23 1.83
N PRO A 52 -3.81 37.30 0.97
CA PRO A 52 -2.68 36.43 1.29
C PRO A 52 -1.41 37.21 1.71
N ASN A 53 -1.22 38.40 1.13
CA ASN A 53 -0.07 39.28 1.42
C ASN A 53 -0.20 39.98 2.78
N ASP A 54 -1.40 40.22 3.25
CA ASP A 54 -1.68 40.89 4.52
C ASP A 54 -1.79 39.93 5.71
N CYS A 55 -1.87 38.62 5.44
CA CYS A 55 -1.94 37.61 6.49
C CYS A 55 -0.58 37.33 7.10
N LYS A 56 -0.29 37.95 8.25
CA LYS A 56 0.96 37.76 9.02
C LYS A 56 1.28 36.30 9.31
N PHE A 57 0.27 35.43 9.34
CA PHE A 57 0.41 33.99 9.64
C PHE A 57 0.36 33.11 8.41
N LYS A 58 0.30 33.68 7.20
CA LYS A 58 0.14 32.90 5.94
C LYS A 58 -0.93 31.81 6.07
N HIS A 59 -2.04 32.12 6.71
CA HIS A 59 -3.19 31.23 7.01
C HIS A 59 -2.86 30.00 7.89
N LYS A 60 -1.70 29.95 8.56
CA LYS A 60 -1.30 28.82 9.41
C LYS A 60 -1.77 28.87 10.87
N LYS A 61 -2.27 30.02 11.34
CA LYS A 61 -2.76 30.24 12.71
C LYS A 61 -4.09 30.95 12.70
N CYS A 62 -5.06 30.40 11.95
CA CYS A 62 -6.37 31.03 11.81
C CYS A 62 -7.24 30.92 13.07
N ASP A 63 -6.96 29.97 13.95
CA ASP A 63 -7.58 29.80 15.26
C ASP A 63 -7.31 30.98 16.20
N THR A 64 -6.13 31.62 16.10
CA THR A 64 -5.72 32.77 16.88
C THR A 64 -5.82 34.10 16.10
N CYS A 65 -6.29 34.06 14.86
CA CYS A 65 -6.34 35.21 13.99
C CYS A 65 -7.56 36.09 14.31
N VAL A 66 -7.35 37.39 14.60
CA VAL A 66 -8.40 38.41 14.86
C VAL A 66 -9.36 38.53 13.66
N PHE A 67 -8.93 38.11 12.46
CA PHE A 67 -9.76 38.16 11.23
C PHE A 67 -10.51 36.84 10.95
N SER A 68 -10.49 35.87 11.85
CA SER A 68 -11.09 34.54 11.66
C SER A 68 -12.63 34.53 11.59
N GLY A 69 -13.30 35.64 11.83
CA GLY A 69 -14.75 35.73 11.69
C GLY A 69 -15.19 35.78 10.22
N VAL A 70 -15.51 34.64 9.63
CA VAL A 70 -16.20 34.58 8.33
C VAL A 70 -17.68 34.89 8.54
N ALA A 71 -18.20 35.94 7.90
CA ALA A 71 -19.63 36.20 7.90
C ALA A 71 -20.34 35.15 7.01
N LYS A 72 -20.92 34.12 7.62
CA LYS A 72 -21.60 32.99 6.95
C LYS A 72 -22.59 33.44 5.86
N THR A 73 -23.29 34.55 6.13
CA THR A 73 -24.28 35.14 5.21
C THR A 73 -23.68 35.79 3.96
N LYS A 74 -22.37 36.03 3.95
CA LYS A 74 -21.66 36.64 2.81
C LYS A 74 -21.00 35.61 1.88
N VAL A 75 -21.04 34.33 2.24
CA VAL A 75 -20.52 33.26 1.38
C VAL A 75 -21.62 32.84 0.42
N SER A 76 -21.37 32.98 -0.88
CA SER A 76 -22.26 32.49 -1.94
C SER A 76 -21.61 31.27 -2.60
N ILE A 77 -22.39 30.22 -2.76
CA ILE A 77 -21.99 28.98 -3.43
C ILE A 77 -22.93 28.77 -4.60
N CYS A 78 -22.39 28.70 -5.80
CA CYS A 78 -23.18 28.55 -7.03
C CYS A 78 -22.42 27.71 -8.07
N LYS A 79 -23.14 27.30 -9.10
CA LYS A 79 -22.61 26.72 -10.34
C LYS A 79 -23.06 27.61 -11.50
N PRO A 80 -22.17 28.43 -12.05
CA PRO A 80 -22.56 29.50 -13.00
C PRO A 80 -23.28 29.00 -14.24
N ASP A 81 -22.92 27.80 -14.72
CA ASP A 81 -23.39 27.28 -16.02
C ASP A 81 -24.68 26.45 -15.90
N THR A 82 -25.28 26.40 -14.73
CA THR A 82 -26.49 25.59 -14.50
C THR A 82 -27.55 26.34 -13.70
N ASP A 83 -28.60 26.80 -14.37
CA ASP A 83 -29.80 27.41 -13.72
C ASP A 83 -30.48 26.43 -12.75
N THR A 84 -30.16 25.16 -12.84
CA THR A 84 -30.78 24.10 -12.03
C THR A 84 -30.03 23.81 -10.74
N PHE A 85 -28.85 24.40 -10.51
CA PHE A 85 -28.10 24.16 -9.27
C PHE A 85 -28.72 24.94 -8.10
N PRO A 86 -29.00 24.28 -6.95
CA PRO A 86 -29.67 24.97 -5.83
C PRO A 86 -28.74 25.99 -5.19
N LEU A 87 -29.32 27.11 -4.75
CA LEU A 87 -28.59 28.09 -3.96
C LEU A 87 -28.27 27.51 -2.57
N CYS A 88 -27.01 27.14 -2.37
CA CYS A 88 -26.54 26.54 -1.15
C CYS A 88 -26.33 27.58 -0.05
N LYS A 89 -26.99 27.39 1.12
CA LYS A 89 -26.83 28.23 2.29
C LYS A 89 -25.91 27.58 3.31
N VAL A 90 -24.93 28.35 3.75
CA VAL A 90 -23.93 27.91 4.74
C VAL A 90 -24.54 28.03 6.13
N LYS A 91 -24.55 26.93 6.88
CA LYS A 91 -24.94 26.87 8.30
C LYS A 91 -23.76 27.26 9.19
N ASP A 92 -22.58 26.69 8.89
CA ASP A 92 -21.38 26.92 9.68
C ASP A 92 -20.11 26.94 8.82
N VAL A 93 -19.04 27.51 9.36
CA VAL A 93 -17.73 27.58 8.73
C VAL A 93 -16.69 27.08 9.72
N LEU A 94 -16.02 25.98 9.38
CA LEU A 94 -14.95 25.40 10.17
C LEU A 94 -13.62 25.66 9.46
N LEU A 95 -12.62 26.12 10.20
CA LEU A 95 -11.30 26.45 9.66
C LEU A 95 -10.26 25.46 10.22
N SER A 96 -9.57 24.76 9.36
CA SER A 96 -8.48 23.88 9.82
C SER A 96 -7.36 24.70 10.48
N PRO A 97 -6.90 24.34 11.69
CA PRO A 97 -5.84 25.11 12.37
C PRO A 97 -4.49 24.98 11.68
N LYS A 98 -4.21 23.85 11.04
CA LYS A 98 -2.89 23.52 10.48
C LYS A 98 -2.80 23.66 8.97
N LYS A 99 -3.91 23.49 8.24
CA LYS A 99 -3.96 23.43 6.76
C LYS A 99 -4.70 24.60 6.18
N ASP A 100 -4.44 24.91 4.92
CA ASP A 100 -5.21 25.93 4.18
C ASP A 100 -6.55 25.35 3.67
N VAL A 101 -7.30 24.73 4.57
CA VAL A 101 -8.58 24.09 4.32
C VAL A 101 -9.66 24.70 5.18
N ALA A 102 -10.80 25.04 4.58
CA ALA A 102 -12.03 25.44 5.23
C ALA A 102 -13.18 24.52 4.83
N ILE A 103 -14.08 24.26 5.77
CA ILE A 103 -15.29 23.46 5.58
C ILE A 103 -16.50 24.37 5.73
N LEU A 104 -17.29 24.46 4.68
CA LEU A 104 -18.58 25.16 4.70
C LEU A 104 -19.66 24.11 4.93
N VAL A 105 -20.22 24.09 6.14
CA VAL A 105 -21.29 23.15 6.48
C VAL A 105 -22.59 23.69 5.89
N LEU A 106 -23.26 22.92 5.05
CA LEU A 106 -24.52 23.33 4.43
C LEU A 106 -25.70 23.12 5.38
N ASN A 107 -26.74 23.94 5.25
CA ASN A 107 -27.94 23.73 6.01
C ASN A 107 -28.76 22.53 5.49
N LYS A 108 -29.71 22.06 6.30
CA LYS A 108 -30.52 20.86 5.98
C LYS A 108 -31.29 21.03 4.67
N LYS A 109 -31.77 22.21 4.33
CA LYS A 109 -32.49 22.48 3.09
C LYS A 109 -31.56 22.30 1.88
N SER A 110 -30.35 22.90 1.92
CA SER A 110 -29.37 22.79 0.86
C SER A 110 -28.89 21.34 0.68
N HIS A 111 -28.75 20.59 1.77
CA HIS A 111 -28.42 19.15 1.70
C HIS A 111 -29.52 18.37 0.96
N ILE A 112 -30.81 18.58 1.32
CA ILE A 112 -31.94 17.90 0.65
C ILE A 112 -32.01 18.30 -0.82
N ASP A 113 -31.84 19.58 -1.15
CA ASP A 113 -31.86 20.06 -2.52
C ASP A 113 -30.71 19.44 -3.36
N LEU A 114 -29.53 19.25 -2.78
CA LEU A 114 -28.40 18.58 -3.43
C LEU A 114 -28.64 17.06 -3.59
N LYS A 115 -29.29 16.41 -2.63
CA LYS A 115 -29.61 14.98 -2.71
C LYS A 115 -30.47 14.65 -3.95
N THR A 116 -31.33 15.57 -4.36
CA THR A 116 -32.14 15.40 -5.59
C THR A 116 -31.33 15.49 -6.89
N LYS A 117 -30.05 15.87 -6.84
CA LYS A 117 -29.16 16.01 -7.99
C LYS A 117 -28.33 14.75 -8.28
N GLU A 118 -28.55 13.67 -7.53
CA GLU A 118 -27.81 12.40 -7.71
C GLU A 118 -26.28 12.61 -7.76
N LEU A 119 -25.77 13.44 -6.85
CA LEU A 119 -24.33 13.66 -6.76
C LEU A 119 -23.63 12.39 -6.29
N PRO A 120 -22.46 12.06 -6.85
CA PRO A 120 -21.72 10.88 -6.44
C PRO A 120 -21.21 11.02 -4.99
N SER A 121 -21.21 9.92 -4.26
CA SER A 121 -20.60 9.85 -2.93
C SER A 121 -19.10 10.12 -3.00
N THR A 122 -18.56 10.79 -1.99
CA THR A 122 -17.15 11.19 -1.94
C THR A 122 -16.48 10.60 -0.71
N LYS A 123 -15.32 9.98 -0.90
CA LYS A 123 -14.45 9.50 0.18
C LYS A 123 -13.15 10.30 0.21
N ILE A 124 -12.62 10.52 1.41
CA ILE A 124 -11.24 11.03 1.56
C ILE A 124 -10.28 9.90 1.20
N ILE A 125 -9.37 10.17 0.25
CA ILE A 125 -8.35 9.22 -0.16
C ILE A 125 -7.31 9.03 0.95
N ASN A 126 -6.96 7.78 1.22
CA ASN A 126 -5.76 7.50 1.99
C ASN A 126 -4.52 7.67 1.10
N THR A 127 -3.76 8.73 1.34
CA THR A 127 -2.58 9.05 0.54
C THR A 127 -1.50 7.96 0.56
N ALA A 128 -1.56 7.01 1.49
CA ALA A 128 -0.66 5.86 1.53
C ALA A 128 -0.88 4.87 0.37
N ASN A 129 -2.06 4.90 -0.25
CA ASN A 129 -2.42 4.00 -1.34
C ASN A 129 -1.95 4.49 -2.72
N TYR A 130 -1.35 5.68 -2.82
CA TYR A 130 -1.08 6.34 -4.11
C TYR A 130 0.37 6.78 -4.27
N ASN A 131 0.85 6.80 -5.51
CA ASN A 131 2.22 7.18 -5.89
C ASN A 131 2.25 8.08 -7.14
N SER A 132 3.45 8.34 -7.66
CA SER A 132 3.67 9.23 -8.80
C SER A 132 3.07 8.76 -10.12
N SER A 133 2.68 7.49 -10.26
CA SER A 133 2.07 6.95 -11.47
C SER A 133 0.58 7.29 -11.59
N HIS A 134 -0.06 7.66 -10.48
CA HIS A 134 -1.48 7.97 -10.46
C HIS A 134 -1.79 9.31 -11.10
N LYS A 135 -2.91 9.35 -11.81
CA LYS A 135 -3.42 10.56 -12.47
C LYS A 135 -4.59 11.11 -11.68
N PHE A 136 -4.57 12.41 -11.48
CA PHE A 136 -5.63 13.13 -10.79
C PHE A 136 -6.25 14.17 -11.70
N VAL A 137 -7.46 14.60 -11.37
CA VAL A 137 -8.16 15.67 -12.06
C VAL A 137 -8.74 16.65 -11.03
N SER A 138 -8.82 17.91 -11.38
CA SER A 138 -9.63 18.88 -10.66
C SER A 138 -10.43 19.73 -11.64
N CYS A 139 -11.56 20.28 -11.17
CA CYS A 139 -12.33 21.26 -11.89
C CYS A 139 -12.51 22.50 -11.03
N GLY A 140 -12.08 23.62 -11.52
CA GLY A 140 -12.16 24.90 -10.82
C GLY A 140 -12.73 26.00 -11.71
N TYR A 141 -12.91 27.17 -11.13
CA TYR A 141 -13.48 28.36 -11.75
C TYR A 141 -12.42 29.47 -11.82
N PRO A 142 -11.52 29.45 -12.84
CA PRO A 142 -10.47 30.44 -12.97
C PRO A 142 -11.02 31.83 -13.21
N ALA A 143 -10.33 32.84 -12.65
CA ALA A 143 -10.77 34.24 -12.72
C ALA A 143 -10.70 34.84 -14.13
N ILE A 144 -9.83 34.30 -14.99
CA ILE A 144 -9.64 34.79 -16.37
C ILE A 144 -10.81 34.40 -17.29
N ASN A 145 -11.59 33.39 -16.91
CA ASN A 145 -12.66 32.93 -17.79
C ASN A 145 -13.87 33.84 -17.60
N GLU A 146 -13.98 34.87 -18.45
CA GLU A 146 -15.10 35.83 -18.43
C GLU A 146 -16.45 35.13 -18.57
N HIS A 147 -16.49 33.97 -19.23
CA HIS A 147 -17.69 33.14 -19.36
C HIS A 147 -17.95 32.20 -18.20
N GLN A 148 -17.09 32.25 -17.13
CA GLN A 148 -17.26 31.48 -15.89
C GLN A 148 -17.37 29.94 -16.08
N SER A 149 -16.86 29.43 -17.20
CA SER A 149 -16.86 27.99 -17.47
C SER A 149 -15.87 27.27 -16.56
N VAL A 150 -16.20 26.02 -16.24
CA VAL A 150 -15.32 25.12 -15.50
C VAL A 150 -14.08 24.80 -16.33
N GLN A 151 -12.92 24.84 -15.70
CA GLN A 151 -11.67 24.42 -16.33
C GLN A 151 -11.18 23.12 -15.70
N PRO A 152 -11.16 21.99 -16.45
CA PRO A 152 -10.55 20.76 -15.97
C PRO A 152 -9.03 20.88 -16.03
N LEU A 153 -8.37 20.45 -14.95
CA LEU A 153 -6.92 20.34 -14.86
C LEU A 153 -6.55 18.88 -14.64
N HIS A 154 -5.70 18.36 -15.50
CA HIS A 154 -5.17 17.00 -15.40
C HIS A 154 -3.79 17.03 -14.78
N TYR A 155 -3.53 16.09 -13.88
CA TYR A 155 -2.28 16.01 -13.14
C TYR A 155 -1.64 14.63 -13.24
N ASN A 156 -0.30 14.64 -13.23
CA ASN A 156 0.54 13.46 -13.04
C ASN A 156 1.64 13.76 -12.02
N ASN A 157 2.56 12.82 -11.83
CA ASN A 157 3.73 12.98 -10.96
C ASN A 157 3.38 13.40 -9.52
N PHE A 158 2.37 12.73 -8.94
CA PHE A 158 1.98 12.96 -7.56
C PHE A 158 3.15 12.71 -6.61
N SER A 159 3.40 13.67 -5.73
CA SER A 159 4.33 13.54 -4.63
C SER A 159 3.84 14.32 -3.41
N LEU A 160 4.31 13.95 -2.24
CA LEU A 160 4.08 14.72 -1.02
C LEU A 160 5.32 15.50 -0.65
N PHE A 161 5.15 16.80 -0.55
CA PHE A 161 6.19 17.68 -0.06
C PHE A 161 6.04 17.87 1.45
N ARG A 162 7.07 17.49 2.23
CA ARG A 162 7.11 17.59 3.71
C ARG A 162 5.87 17.02 4.41
N ASN A 163 5.33 15.91 3.89
CA ASN A 163 4.20 15.14 4.45
C ASN A 163 2.85 15.87 4.60
N GLU A 164 2.72 17.11 4.12
CA GLU A 164 1.51 17.90 4.35
C GLU A 164 0.97 18.57 3.08
N LYS A 165 1.80 18.74 2.06
CA LYS A 165 1.41 19.37 0.80
C LYS A 165 1.48 18.41 -0.36
N ILE A 166 0.45 18.44 -1.18
CA ILE A 166 0.41 17.77 -2.47
C ILE A 166 1.26 18.59 -3.43
N CYS A 167 2.08 17.91 -4.20
CA CYS A 167 2.79 18.47 -5.34
C CYS A 167 2.41 17.63 -6.57
N LEU A 168 1.88 18.27 -7.59
CA LEU A 168 1.39 17.67 -8.83
C LEU A 168 1.92 18.43 -10.02
N GLN A 169 2.20 17.72 -11.11
CA GLN A 169 2.55 18.32 -12.40
C GLN A 169 1.32 18.40 -13.29
N ILE A 170 0.95 19.58 -13.79
CA ILE A 170 -0.09 19.72 -14.80
C ILE A 170 0.41 19.09 -16.11
N ILE A 171 -0.44 18.34 -16.79
CA ILE A 171 -0.13 17.75 -18.10
C ILE A 171 -0.07 18.88 -19.15
N ASN A 172 0.95 18.88 -19.97
CA ASN A 172 1.35 19.98 -20.87
C ASN A 172 0.27 20.54 -21.80
N ASP A 173 -0.69 19.72 -22.24
CA ASP A 173 -1.76 20.17 -23.16
C ASP A 173 -2.65 21.26 -22.56
N THR A 174 -2.75 21.29 -21.23
CA THR A 174 -3.50 22.35 -20.52
C THR A 174 -2.66 23.61 -20.30
N LEU A 175 -1.32 23.46 -20.15
CA LEU A 175 -0.41 24.59 -19.94
C LEU A 175 -0.13 25.40 -21.20
N THR A 176 -0.07 24.73 -22.36
CA THR A 176 0.15 25.40 -23.67
C THR A 176 -1.00 26.33 -24.07
N ALA A 177 -2.19 26.10 -23.47
CA ALA A 177 -3.34 26.99 -23.67
C ALA A 177 -3.32 28.26 -22.80
N LEU A 178 -2.36 28.38 -21.88
CA LEU A 178 -2.26 29.50 -20.94
C LEU A 178 -1.00 30.33 -21.24
N GLU A 179 -1.17 31.57 -21.68
CA GLU A 179 -0.07 32.51 -21.89
C GLU A 179 0.68 32.82 -20.55
N ASP A 180 -0.04 32.85 -19.45
CA ASP A 180 0.52 33.01 -18.10
C ASP A 180 -0.15 32.01 -17.12
N PRO A 181 0.48 30.86 -16.84
CA PRO A 181 -0.11 29.85 -15.97
C PRO A 181 -0.42 30.35 -14.54
N LYS A 182 0.37 31.26 -14.03
CA LYS A 182 0.19 31.80 -12.66
C LYS A 182 -1.11 32.63 -12.53
N ASN A 183 -1.35 33.50 -13.49
CA ASN A 183 -2.56 34.34 -13.50
C ASN A 183 -3.75 33.57 -14.08
N GLY A 184 -3.52 32.72 -15.08
CA GLY A 184 -4.56 31.91 -15.73
C GLY A 184 -5.25 30.91 -14.80
N LEU A 185 -4.56 30.43 -13.77
CA LEU A 185 -5.11 29.51 -12.79
C LEU A 185 -5.63 30.17 -11.52
N SER A 186 -5.56 31.53 -11.43
CA SER A 186 -6.15 32.28 -10.34
C SER A 186 -7.66 31.99 -10.26
N GLY A 187 -8.17 31.72 -9.06
CA GLY A 187 -9.58 31.33 -8.85
C GLY A 187 -9.80 29.82 -8.71
N ASN A 188 -8.83 28.97 -9.12
CA ASN A 188 -8.91 27.54 -8.89
C ASN A 188 -8.67 27.12 -7.41
N SER A 189 -8.17 28.04 -6.58
CA SER A 189 -7.96 27.75 -5.15
C SER A 189 -9.23 27.21 -4.50
N GLY A 190 -9.10 26.03 -3.88
CA GLY A 190 -10.20 25.29 -3.29
C GLY A 190 -10.83 24.23 -4.21
N ALA A 191 -10.43 24.13 -5.47
CA ALA A 191 -10.85 23.03 -6.33
C ALA A 191 -10.39 21.68 -5.77
N GLY A 192 -11.28 20.68 -5.72
CA GLY A 192 -10.95 19.35 -5.26
C GLY A 192 -10.03 18.64 -6.24
N ILE A 193 -8.95 18.07 -5.73
CA ILE A 193 -8.06 17.18 -6.47
C ILE A 193 -8.57 15.76 -6.24
N ILE A 194 -9.10 15.14 -7.28
CA ILE A 194 -9.79 13.86 -7.17
C ILE A 194 -9.16 12.77 -8.03
N LEU A 195 -9.36 11.54 -7.58
CA LEU A 195 -9.19 10.32 -8.35
C LEU A 195 -10.57 9.71 -8.56
N ASN A 196 -10.90 9.41 -9.81
CA ASN A 196 -12.09 8.64 -10.13
C ASN A 196 -11.75 7.15 -10.10
N SER A 197 -12.35 6.42 -9.17
CA SER A 197 -12.34 4.96 -9.15
C SER A 197 -13.71 4.44 -9.59
N SER A 198 -13.79 3.17 -9.98
CA SER A 198 -15.03 2.55 -10.46
C SER A 198 -16.18 2.56 -9.45
N SER A 199 -15.91 2.71 -8.16
CA SER A 199 -16.89 2.61 -7.07
C SER A 199 -17.18 3.92 -6.35
N CYS A 200 -16.25 4.89 -6.34
CA CYS A 200 -16.44 6.16 -5.63
C CYS A 200 -15.50 7.26 -6.13
N VAL A 201 -15.82 8.49 -5.76
CA VAL A 201 -14.95 9.65 -6.00
C VAL A 201 -14.02 9.81 -4.82
N GLY A 202 -12.73 9.60 -5.06
CA GLY A 202 -11.70 9.78 -4.06
C GLY A 202 -11.18 11.22 -4.03
N LEU A 203 -11.34 11.94 -2.90
CA LEU A 203 -10.80 13.28 -2.69
C LEU A 203 -9.43 13.20 -2.04
N LEU A 204 -8.39 13.62 -2.77
CA LEU A 204 -7.01 13.69 -2.28
C LEU A 204 -6.76 14.97 -1.46
N GLY A 205 -7.23 16.08 -1.96
CA GLY A 205 -6.98 17.37 -1.34
C GLY A 205 -7.58 18.53 -2.13
N LEU A 206 -7.17 19.73 -1.75
CA LEU A 206 -7.62 20.96 -2.38
C LEU A 206 -6.46 21.68 -3.03
N TYR A 207 -6.67 22.14 -4.25
CA TYR A 207 -5.73 23.03 -4.93
C TYR A 207 -5.55 24.33 -4.16
N THR A 208 -4.33 24.77 -3.91
CA THR A 208 -4.06 25.99 -3.14
C THR A 208 -3.20 27.00 -3.89
N ASP A 209 -2.25 26.57 -4.70
CA ASP A 209 -1.31 27.49 -5.35
C ASP A 209 -0.70 26.88 -6.63
N THR A 210 -0.19 27.74 -7.51
CA THR A 210 0.59 27.37 -8.70
C THR A 210 2.03 27.78 -8.49
N GLY A 211 2.95 26.83 -8.63
CA GLY A 211 4.38 27.08 -8.71
C GLY A 211 4.86 27.37 -10.13
N ASP A 212 6.17 27.48 -10.27
CA ASP A 212 6.81 27.62 -11.58
C ASP A 212 6.75 26.28 -12.37
N TYR A 213 6.86 26.36 -13.68
CA TYR A 213 6.90 25.19 -14.59
C TYR A 213 5.68 24.27 -14.57
N GLY A 214 4.49 24.78 -14.22
CA GLY A 214 3.26 24.00 -14.17
C GLY A 214 3.15 23.06 -12.99
N ILE A 215 3.93 23.29 -11.95
CA ILE A 215 3.79 22.60 -10.68
C ILE A 215 2.62 23.21 -9.92
N CYS A 216 1.72 22.37 -9.44
CA CYS A 216 0.61 22.76 -8.59
C CYS A 216 0.80 22.25 -7.17
N TYR A 217 0.40 23.06 -6.22
CA TYR A 217 0.39 22.71 -4.82
C TYR A 217 -1.04 22.59 -4.30
N GLY A 218 -1.24 21.65 -3.39
CA GLY A 218 -2.49 21.47 -2.70
C GLY A 218 -2.27 21.11 -1.23
N ASP A 219 -3.29 21.29 -0.42
CA ASP A 219 -3.34 20.79 0.95
C ASP A 219 -4.12 19.48 0.99
N ILE A 220 -3.56 18.49 1.66
CA ILE A 220 -4.18 17.18 1.82
C ILE A 220 -5.45 17.32 2.66
N VAL A 221 -6.53 16.69 2.19
CA VAL A 221 -7.72 16.42 3.00
C VAL A 221 -7.51 15.04 3.62
N ASP A 222 -7.34 14.97 4.92
CA ASP A 222 -7.06 13.75 5.67
C ASP A 222 -7.93 13.64 6.94
N PHE A 223 -7.60 12.69 7.81
CA PHE A 223 -8.33 12.45 9.05
C PHE A 223 -8.44 13.69 9.95
N SER A 224 -7.54 14.67 9.88
CA SER A 224 -7.62 15.90 10.66
C SER A 224 -8.85 16.76 10.32
N ILE A 225 -9.40 16.59 9.12
CA ILE A 225 -10.66 17.20 8.71
C ILE A 225 -11.84 16.53 9.43
N ASN A 226 -11.79 15.20 9.58
CA ASN A 226 -12.78 14.44 10.33
C ASN A 226 -12.73 14.74 11.84
N GLU A 227 -11.54 14.93 12.41
CA GLU A 227 -11.40 15.40 13.79
C GLU A 227 -12.06 16.77 13.98
N LEU A 228 -11.86 17.70 13.04
CA LEU A 228 -12.46 19.01 13.07
C LEU A 228 -14.00 18.95 12.96
N LEU A 229 -14.54 18.12 12.07
CA LEU A 229 -15.97 17.87 11.93
C LEU A 229 -16.55 17.30 13.22
N THR A 230 -15.98 16.22 13.73
CA THR A 230 -16.46 15.50 14.93
C THR A 230 -16.41 16.40 16.17
N SER A 231 -15.31 17.13 16.39
CA SER A 231 -15.18 18.06 17.52
C SER A 231 -16.17 19.22 17.45
N SER A 232 -16.66 19.55 16.25
CA SER A 232 -17.67 20.56 16.01
C SER A 232 -19.12 20.01 16.01
N GLY A 233 -19.31 18.72 16.31
CA GLY A 233 -20.62 18.06 16.37
C GLY A 233 -21.21 17.70 15.01
N TYR A 234 -20.39 17.55 13.98
CA TYR A 234 -20.78 17.16 12.63
C TYR A 234 -20.37 15.73 12.29
N VAL A 235 -21.05 15.13 11.32
CA VAL A 235 -20.76 13.79 10.82
C VAL A 235 -19.43 13.80 10.05
N PRO A 236 -18.50 12.89 10.32
CA PRO A 236 -17.25 12.80 9.56
C PRO A 236 -17.50 12.37 8.11
N LEU A 237 -16.58 12.74 7.22
CA LEU A 237 -16.53 12.25 5.86
C LEU A 237 -16.07 10.79 5.85
N GLU A 238 -16.58 10.02 4.90
CA GLU A 238 -16.10 8.66 4.69
C GLU A 238 -14.62 8.70 4.25
N MET A 239 -13.81 7.80 4.82
CA MET A 239 -12.40 7.68 4.48
C MET A 239 -12.15 6.38 3.75
N GLU A 240 -11.26 6.43 2.77
CA GLU A 240 -10.72 5.23 2.17
C GLU A 240 -9.88 4.47 3.20
N GLU A 241 -10.07 3.19 3.29
CA GLU A 241 -9.28 2.33 4.15
C GLU A 241 -7.83 2.26 3.65
N ASP A 242 -6.89 2.10 4.59
CA ASP A 242 -5.51 1.81 4.24
C ASP A 242 -5.45 0.41 3.64
N LEU A 243 -5.02 0.30 2.38
CA LEU A 243 -4.90 -0.97 1.67
C LEU A 243 -4.01 -1.97 2.42
N SER A 244 -2.99 -1.47 3.13
CA SER A 244 -2.15 -2.32 3.97
C SER A 244 -2.92 -2.98 5.11
N ASN A 245 -4.02 -2.37 5.58
CA ASN A 245 -4.88 -2.94 6.62
C ASN A 245 -5.77 -4.08 6.11
N ASN A 246 -6.10 -4.10 4.82
CA ASN A 246 -6.91 -5.16 4.21
C ASN A 246 -6.08 -6.41 3.93
N PHE A 247 -4.76 -6.26 3.72
CA PHE A 247 -3.82 -7.35 3.53
C PHE A 247 -2.97 -7.60 4.77
N LYS A 248 -3.60 -7.97 5.89
CA LYS A 248 -2.87 -8.35 7.10
C LYS A 248 -2.16 -9.69 6.89
N ALA A 249 -0.94 -9.78 7.40
CA ALA A 249 -0.24 -11.05 7.53
C ALA A 249 -1.10 -12.06 8.32
N LEU A 250 -1.15 -13.29 7.86
CA LEU A 250 -1.89 -14.37 8.51
C LEU A 250 -1.04 -15.09 9.55
N ILE A 251 0.28 -15.10 9.35
CA ILE A 251 1.28 -15.60 10.29
C ILE A 251 1.73 -14.45 11.19
N GLN A 252 1.67 -14.66 12.50
CA GLN A 252 1.96 -13.61 13.46
C GLN A 252 3.46 -13.45 13.70
N SER A 253 3.85 -12.35 14.32
CA SER A 253 5.26 -12.01 14.61
C SER A 253 5.96 -12.98 15.56
N ASP A 254 5.21 -13.75 16.38
CA ASP A 254 5.74 -14.76 17.29
C ASP A 254 6.42 -15.95 16.58
N PHE A 255 6.15 -16.15 15.28
CA PHE A 255 6.93 -17.06 14.46
C PHE A 255 8.42 -16.73 14.50
N MET A 256 8.79 -15.45 14.50
CA MET A 256 10.20 -15.03 14.58
C MET A 256 10.88 -15.35 15.91
N GLU A 257 10.12 -15.65 16.97
CA GLU A 257 10.68 -16.09 18.26
C GLU A 257 11.35 -17.47 18.21
N CYS A 258 11.14 -18.24 17.13
CA CYS A 258 11.85 -19.48 16.87
C CYS A 258 13.25 -19.27 16.33
N PHE A 259 13.60 -18.05 15.96
CA PHE A 259 14.85 -17.73 15.28
C PHE A 259 15.63 -16.65 16.02
N VAL A 260 16.94 -16.70 15.88
CA VAL A 260 17.85 -15.63 16.27
C VAL A 260 18.49 -15.08 15.02
N ARG A 261 18.31 -13.80 14.78
CA ARG A 261 18.99 -13.10 13.68
C ARG A 261 20.46 -12.93 14.06
N MET A 262 21.33 -13.28 13.15
CA MET A 262 22.77 -13.09 13.30
C MET A 262 23.18 -11.82 12.57
N GLU A 263 23.75 -10.86 13.28
CA GLU A 263 24.23 -9.62 12.68
C GLU A 263 25.54 -9.90 11.92
N CYS A 264 25.50 -9.68 10.62
CA CYS A 264 26.67 -9.85 9.74
C CYS A 264 26.57 -8.89 8.57
N ASP A 265 27.71 -8.40 8.10
CA ASP A 265 27.81 -7.58 6.90
C ASP A 265 28.23 -8.45 5.70
N LEU A 266 27.30 -9.30 5.26
CA LEU A 266 27.49 -10.22 4.15
C LEU A 266 26.68 -9.83 2.90
N ASN A 267 26.11 -8.62 2.87
CA ASN A 267 25.38 -8.17 1.69
C ASN A 267 26.30 -8.12 0.48
N LEU A 268 25.85 -8.71 -0.64
CA LEU A 268 26.60 -8.70 -1.88
C LEU A 268 26.65 -7.29 -2.48
N ASP A 269 25.55 -6.57 -2.36
CA ASP A 269 25.41 -5.13 -2.64
C ASP A 269 24.12 -4.58 -2.00
N LYS A 270 23.74 -3.33 -2.33
CA LYS A 270 22.55 -2.68 -1.77
C LYS A 270 21.21 -3.35 -2.14
N ASN A 271 21.16 -4.12 -3.23
CA ASN A 271 19.96 -4.79 -3.73
C ASN A 271 19.95 -6.30 -3.42
N ARG A 272 21.05 -6.86 -2.89
CA ARG A 272 21.18 -8.29 -2.58
C ARG A 272 21.48 -8.46 -1.11
N ILE A 273 20.40 -8.65 -0.36
CA ILE A 273 20.38 -8.61 1.10
C ILE A 273 20.52 -10.03 1.63
N VAL A 274 21.52 -10.25 2.46
CA VAL A 274 21.73 -11.53 3.15
C VAL A 274 21.12 -11.46 4.53
N ASN A 275 20.09 -12.27 4.78
CA ASN A 275 19.42 -12.41 6.05
C ASN A 275 19.80 -13.76 6.66
N LEU A 276 20.63 -13.75 7.68
CA LEU A 276 21.15 -14.95 8.31
C LEU A 276 20.47 -15.18 9.66
N TYR A 277 19.86 -16.36 9.80
CA TYR A 277 19.16 -16.76 11.01
C TYR A 277 19.62 -18.14 11.47
N ARG A 278 19.61 -18.38 12.74
CA ARG A 278 19.64 -19.73 13.31
C ARG A 278 18.38 -20.01 14.11
N LEU A 279 18.05 -21.28 14.24
CA LEU A 279 17.01 -21.71 15.18
C LEU A 279 17.42 -21.38 16.62
N CYS A 280 16.43 -21.13 17.47
CA CYS A 280 16.65 -21.10 18.91
C CYS A 280 17.29 -22.41 19.37
N LEU A 281 17.98 -22.35 20.50
CA LEU A 281 18.67 -23.49 21.07
C LEU A 281 17.90 -24.04 22.26
N ASP A 282 17.89 -25.37 22.39
CA ASP A 282 17.56 -26.08 23.62
C ASP A 282 18.86 -26.72 24.13
N GLY A 283 19.43 -26.11 25.14
CA GLY A 283 20.79 -26.42 25.58
C GLY A 283 21.82 -26.14 24.46
N LYS A 284 22.42 -27.20 23.93
CA LYS A 284 23.43 -27.12 22.86
C LYS A 284 22.96 -27.76 21.56
N LYS A 285 21.66 -27.83 21.33
CA LYS A 285 21.02 -28.36 20.12
C LYS A 285 20.03 -27.35 19.58
N TYR A 286 19.71 -27.44 18.30
CA TYR A 286 18.62 -26.69 17.73
C TYR A 286 17.28 -27.13 18.33
N ASN A 287 16.43 -26.15 18.67
CA ASN A 287 15.11 -26.43 19.26
C ASN A 287 14.08 -26.75 18.17
N TYR A 288 14.07 -27.98 17.72
CA TYR A 288 13.13 -28.45 16.69
C TYR A 288 11.69 -28.55 17.19
N VAL A 289 11.49 -28.75 18.50
CA VAL A 289 10.15 -28.79 19.09
C VAL A 289 9.46 -27.43 18.93
N LYS A 290 10.14 -26.36 19.33
CA LYS A 290 9.59 -25.00 19.25
C LYS A 290 9.22 -24.60 17.82
N ILE A 291 10.08 -24.87 16.85
CA ILE A 291 9.77 -24.56 15.45
C ILE A 291 8.69 -25.47 14.88
N GLY A 292 8.66 -26.74 15.26
CA GLY A 292 7.61 -27.69 14.85
C GLY A 292 6.22 -27.22 15.28
N GLU A 293 6.04 -26.83 16.54
CA GLU A 293 4.78 -26.27 17.05
C GLU A 293 4.33 -25.05 16.24
N ARG A 294 5.26 -24.13 15.94
CA ARG A 294 4.94 -22.93 15.13
C ARG A 294 4.61 -23.24 13.68
N LEU A 295 5.25 -24.25 13.11
CA LEU A 295 4.92 -24.69 11.77
C LEU A 295 3.51 -25.30 11.69
N ILE A 296 3.06 -26.01 12.72
CA ILE A 296 1.67 -26.50 12.79
C ILE A 296 0.70 -25.32 12.74
N ASP A 297 0.95 -24.27 13.51
CA ASP A 297 0.14 -23.03 13.48
C ASP A 297 0.13 -22.35 12.10
N CYS A 298 1.18 -22.53 11.29
CA CYS A 298 1.28 -21.96 9.96
C CYS A 298 0.56 -22.78 8.88
N ILE A 299 0.29 -24.08 9.09
CA ILE A 299 -0.31 -24.98 8.09
C ILE A 299 -1.63 -24.44 7.51
N PRO A 300 -2.56 -23.88 8.29
CA PRO A 300 -3.80 -23.33 7.73
C PRO A 300 -3.55 -22.19 6.73
N SER A 301 -2.63 -21.27 7.05
CA SER A 301 -2.30 -20.15 6.16
C SER A 301 -1.50 -20.58 4.92
N PHE A 302 -0.78 -21.70 5.01
CA PHE A 302 -0.05 -22.28 3.88
C PHE A 302 -0.96 -23.05 2.94
N SER A 303 -1.92 -23.84 3.47
CA SER A 303 -2.69 -24.85 2.73
C SER A 303 -4.07 -24.39 2.28
N LEU A 304 -4.60 -23.32 2.85
CA LEU A 304 -5.94 -22.80 2.53
C LEU A 304 -5.82 -21.43 1.84
N SER A 305 -6.81 -21.12 0.99
CA SER A 305 -6.91 -19.78 0.44
C SER A 305 -7.27 -18.77 1.52
N ARG A 306 -6.88 -17.51 1.31
CA ARG A 306 -7.16 -16.42 2.24
C ARG A 306 -8.67 -16.28 2.54
N LYS A 307 -9.50 -16.38 1.51
CA LYS A 307 -10.96 -16.37 1.62
C LYS A 307 -11.51 -17.52 2.48
N GLN A 308 -10.95 -18.71 2.34
CA GLN A 308 -11.34 -19.87 3.17
C GLN A 308 -10.99 -19.63 4.65
N LEU A 309 -9.79 -19.12 4.93
CA LEU A 309 -9.37 -18.80 6.29
C LEU A 309 -10.24 -17.75 6.95
N MET A 310 -10.56 -16.66 6.25
CA MET A 310 -11.42 -15.59 6.78
C MET A 310 -12.82 -16.12 7.10
N ARG A 311 -13.43 -16.90 6.20
CA ARG A 311 -14.71 -17.56 6.46
C ARG A 311 -14.69 -18.51 7.67
N CYS A 312 -13.58 -19.22 7.88
CA CYS A 312 -13.43 -20.08 9.05
C CYS A 312 -13.32 -19.29 10.35
N ARG A 313 -12.65 -18.14 10.32
CA ARG A 313 -12.55 -17.20 11.46
C ARG A 313 -13.94 -16.63 11.82
N GLU A 314 -14.68 -16.14 10.85
CA GLU A 314 -16.03 -15.59 11.03
C GLU A 314 -17.01 -16.62 11.63
N ARG A 315 -16.87 -17.88 11.26
CA ARG A 315 -17.74 -18.99 11.72
C ARG A 315 -17.25 -19.66 12.99
N ASN A 316 -16.17 -19.19 13.61
CA ASN A 316 -15.50 -19.86 14.75
C ASN A 316 -15.20 -21.36 14.49
N ALA A 317 -14.94 -21.73 13.23
CA ALA A 317 -14.73 -23.10 12.78
C ALA A 317 -13.24 -23.43 12.61
N PHE A 318 -12.36 -22.83 13.41
CA PHE A 318 -10.90 -22.91 13.23
C PHE A 318 -10.39 -24.35 13.37
N GLY A 319 -10.90 -25.15 14.32
CA GLY A 319 -10.45 -26.53 14.52
C GLY A 319 -10.71 -27.42 13.29
N LYS A 320 -11.90 -27.29 12.64
CA LYS A 320 -12.19 -28.03 11.39
C LYS A 320 -11.31 -27.55 10.22
N ALA A 321 -11.01 -26.26 10.18
CA ALA A 321 -10.14 -25.70 9.15
C ALA A 321 -8.71 -26.21 9.31
N THR A 322 -8.19 -26.29 10.53
CA THR A 322 -6.85 -26.82 10.82
C THR A 322 -6.72 -28.28 10.39
N LEU A 323 -7.66 -29.16 10.77
CA LEU A 323 -7.64 -30.55 10.33
C LEU A 323 -7.69 -30.68 8.81
N SER A 324 -8.55 -29.90 8.13
CA SER A 324 -8.61 -29.90 6.68
C SER A 324 -7.30 -29.40 6.06
N ALA A 325 -6.68 -28.40 6.66
CA ALA A 325 -5.40 -27.83 6.20
C ALA A 325 -4.26 -28.84 6.37
N ILE A 326 -4.19 -29.56 7.48
CA ILE A 326 -3.21 -30.64 7.72
C ILE A 326 -3.34 -31.72 6.64
N ARG A 327 -4.57 -32.19 6.38
CA ARG A 327 -4.83 -33.17 5.31
C ARG A 327 -4.40 -32.68 3.95
N ASN A 328 -4.67 -31.44 3.61
CA ASN A 328 -4.24 -30.83 2.35
C ASN A 328 -2.71 -30.72 2.30
N PHE A 329 -2.06 -30.28 3.38
CA PHE A 329 -0.63 -30.19 3.48
C PHE A 329 0.07 -31.55 3.32
N LEU A 330 -0.46 -32.60 3.94
CA LEU A 330 0.09 -33.95 3.81
C LEU A 330 0.01 -34.50 2.37
N LYS A 331 -1.01 -34.08 1.59
CA LYS A 331 -1.17 -34.44 0.16
C LYS A 331 -0.16 -33.76 -0.77
N ILE A 332 0.50 -32.68 -0.33
CA ILE A 332 1.51 -32.00 -1.14
C ILE A 332 2.76 -32.90 -1.21
N GLU A 333 3.10 -33.37 -2.39
CA GLU A 333 4.23 -34.31 -2.58
C GLU A 333 5.60 -33.64 -2.64
N ARG A 334 5.66 -32.31 -2.78
CA ARG A 334 6.93 -31.57 -2.87
C ARG A 334 7.79 -31.71 -1.61
N LYS A 335 9.08 -32.04 -1.82
CA LYS A 335 10.06 -32.09 -0.72
C LYS A 335 10.35 -30.72 -0.09
N THR A 336 10.10 -29.64 -0.81
CA THR A 336 10.35 -28.25 -0.40
C THR A 336 9.22 -27.65 0.42
N LYS A 337 8.07 -28.33 0.59
CA LYS A 337 6.86 -27.73 1.23
C LYS A 337 7.10 -27.12 2.62
N ILE A 338 7.98 -27.73 3.42
CA ILE A 338 8.31 -27.19 4.75
C ILE A 338 9.18 -25.93 4.62
N SER A 339 10.14 -25.93 3.72
CA SER A 339 10.97 -24.75 3.44
C SER A 339 10.15 -23.59 2.86
N GLU A 340 9.16 -23.90 2.02
CA GLU A 340 8.21 -22.93 1.48
C GLU A 340 7.37 -22.34 2.61
N MET A 341 6.91 -23.14 3.56
CA MET A 341 6.17 -22.69 4.73
C MET A 341 7.06 -21.85 5.66
N LEU A 342 8.32 -22.23 5.85
CA LEU A 342 9.30 -21.42 6.59
C LEU A 342 9.50 -20.07 5.91
N LEU A 343 9.70 -20.04 4.59
CA LEU A 343 9.83 -18.80 3.84
C LEU A 343 8.59 -17.93 3.95
N GLN A 344 7.38 -18.51 3.83
CA GLN A 344 6.14 -17.76 4.05
C GLN A 344 6.12 -17.14 5.45
N GLY A 345 6.55 -17.89 6.48
CA GLY A 345 6.68 -17.37 7.84
C GLY A 345 7.59 -16.14 7.92
N PHE A 346 8.77 -16.17 7.30
CA PHE A 346 9.66 -15.01 7.23
C PHE A 346 9.03 -13.84 6.46
N LEU A 347 8.39 -14.10 5.33
CA LEU A 347 7.79 -13.04 4.51
C LEU A 347 6.64 -12.34 5.24
N GLU A 348 5.76 -13.10 5.89
CA GLU A 348 4.63 -12.51 6.59
C GLU A 348 5.03 -11.89 7.94
N SER A 349 5.89 -12.56 8.72
CA SER A 349 6.23 -12.08 10.09
C SER A 349 7.33 -11.03 10.11
N TYR A 350 8.33 -11.12 9.22
CA TYR A 350 9.48 -10.21 9.19
C TYR A 350 9.35 -9.10 8.15
N LEU A 351 8.97 -9.44 6.91
CA LEU A 351 8.78 -8.44 5.85
C LEU A 351 7.39 -7.82 5.83
N HIS A 352 6.44 -8.35 6.62
CA HIS A 352 5.02 -7.96 6.61
C HIS A 352 4.39 -8.03 5.22
N ALA A 353 4.74 -9.08 4.49
CA ALA A 353 4.32 -9.33 3.12
C ALA A 353 3.36 -10.54 3.07
N PRO A 354 2.04 -10.32 3.17
CA PRO A 354 1.07 -11.40 3.10
C PRO A 354 1.10 -12.13 1.76
N LYS A 355 0.83 -13.44 1.82
CA LYS A 355 0.77 -14.33 0.66
C LYS A 355 -0.38 -13.94 -0.25
N LEU A 356 -0.12 -13.88 -1.55
CA LEU A 356 -1.13 -13.76 -2.60
C LEU A 356 -1.55 -15.13 -3.12
N TYR A 357 -0.62 -15.91 -3.62
CA TYR A 357 -0.89 -17.23 -4.19
C TYR A 357 0.34 -18.14 -4.14
N SER A 358 0.11 -19.44 -4.38
CA SER A 358 1.14 -20.45 -4.61
C SER A 358 1.21 -20.81 -6.10
N PHE A 359 2.40 -20.98 -6.63
CA PHE A 359 2.62 -21.27 -8.06
C PHE A 359 2.19 -22.70 -8.50
N ASP A 360 1.79 -23.59 -7.60
CA ASP A 360 1.16 -24.85 -7.98
C ASP A 360 -0.09 -24.68 -8.83
N GLU A 361 -0.70 -23.52 -8.72
CA GLU A 361 -1.88 -23.15 -9.48
C GLU A 361 -1.54 -22.56 -10.85
N ILE A 362 -0.24 -22.20 -11.07
CA ILE A 362 0.24 -21.50 -12.26
C ILE A 362 1.62 -22.08 -12.65
N ASN A 363 1.68 -23.13 -13.42
CA ASN A 363 2.90 -23.83 -13.94
C ASN A 363 4.28 -23.14 -13.83
N ASN A 364 5.10 -23.64 -12.92
CA ASN A 364 6.56 -23.95 -12.96
C ASN A 364 7.57 -23.00 -13.63
N ALA A 365 8.05 -22.02 -12.87
CA ALA A 365 9.35 -21.41 -13.17
C ALA A 365 10.40 -21.58 -12.03
N GLY A 366 10.16 -22.49 -11.05
CA GLY A 366 11.07 -22.69 -9.90
C GLY A 366 10.79 -21.76 -8.72
N PHE A 367 9.83 -20.82 -8.84
CA PHE A 367 9.27 -20.07 -7.73
C PHE A 367 8.04 -20.80 -7.17
N HIS A 368 7.76 -20.59 -5.88
CA HIS A 368 6.74 -21.34 -5.15
C HIS A 368 5.53 -20.50 -4.74
N GLY A 369 5.65 -19.19 -4.81
CA GLY A 369 4.55 -18.29 -4.47
C GLY A 369 4.86 -16.83 -4.70
N ALA A 370 3.83 -16.00 -4.57
CA ALA A 370 3.96 -14.56 -4.58
C ALA A 370 3.33 -13.95 -3.32
N HIS A 371 3.94 -12.87 -2.87
CA HIS A 371 3.54 -12.08 -1.72
C HIS A 371 3.46 -10.61 -2.11
N VAL A 372 2.67 -9.83 -1.40
CA VAL A 372 2.57 -8.40 -1.62
C VAL A 372 3.05 -7.65 -0.39
N LYS A 373 3.84 -6.59 -0.60
CA LYS A 373 4.27 -5.71 0.47
C LYS A 373 3.93 -4.27 0.10
N PHE A 374 3.30 -3.57 1.04
CA PHE A 374 3.01 -2.15 0.92
C PHE A 374 4.09 -1.36 1.66
N ASN A 375 4.88 -0.61 0.91
CA ASN A 375 5.95 0.19 1.48
C ASN A 375 5.46 1.52 2.03
N LYS A 376 6.14 2.06 3.06
CA LYS A 376 5.90 3.41 3.57
C LYS A 376 6.03 4.50 2.50
N ASN A 377 6.79 4.26 1.44
CA ASN A 377 6.96 5.14 0.29
C ASN A 377 5.88 4.94 -0.79
N ARG A 378 4.83 4.16 -0.52
CA ARG A 378 3.67 3.94 -1.40
C ARG A 378 3.93 3.12 -2.65
N ASN A 379 5.07 2.46 -2.72
CA ASN A 379 5.33 1.47 -3.74
C ASN A 379 4.80 0.13 -3.26
N VAL A 380 4.16 -0.59 -4.16
CA VAL A 380 3.78 -1.99 -3.94
C VAL A 380 4.93 -2.85 -4.43
N GLU A 381 5.44 -3.71 -3.57
CA GLU A 381 6.43 -4.72 -3.95
C GLU A 381 5.71 -6.05 -4.14
N LEU A 382 5.85 -6.65 -5.32
CA LEU A 382 5.43 -8.01 -5.58
C LEU A 382 6.64 -8.93 -5.34
N ILE A 383 6.56 -9.74 -4.29
CA ILE A 383 7.66 -10.58 -3.84
C ILE A 383 7.44 -12.00 -4.34
N HIS A 384 8.26 -12.41 -5.30
CA HIS A 384 8.29 -13.79 -5.78
C HIS A 384 9.18 -14.63 -4.87
N SER A 385 8.67 -15.76 -4.38
CA SER A 385 9.32 -16.56 -3.35
C SER A 385 9.77 -17.93 -3.85
N ALA A 386 10.99 -18.33 -3.51
CA ALA A 386 11.51 -19.67 -3.78
C ALA A 386 12.25 -20.23 -2.56
N ALA A 387 12.04 -21.51 -2.26
CA ALA A 387 12.62 -22.17 -1.11
C ALA A 387 13.38 -23.43 -1.52
N PHE A 388 14.57 -23.57 -0.99
CA PHE A 388 15.48 -24.67 -1.31
C PHE A 388 15.94 -25.39 -0.05
N ILE A 389 16.19 -26.68 -0.22
CA ILE A 389 16.83 -27.53 0.77
C ILE A 389 18.09 -28.09 0.14
N SER A 390 19.21 -28.00 0.84
CA SER A 390 20.48 -28.55 0.36
C SER A 390 21.28 -29.17 1.50
N ASN A 391 21.97 -30.29 1.21
CA ASN A 391 22.93 -30.85 2.14
C ASN A 391 24.20 -30.00 2.27
N SER A 392 24.48 -29.18 1.26
CA SER A 392 25.61 -28.26 1.21
C SER A 392 25.11 -26.83 0.93
N LEU A 393 25.56 -25.88 1.73
CA LEU A 393 25.21 -24.46 1.53
C LEU A 393 25.67 -23.96 0.15
N SER A 394 26.88 -24.33 -0.28
CA SER A 394 27.44 -23.92 -1.58
C SER A 394 26.58 -24.38 -2.75
N ASP A 395 26.06 -25.63 -2.68
CA ASP A 395 25.20 -26.19 -3.73
C ASP A 395 23.81 -25.53 -3.69
N GLY A 396 23.31 -25.26 -2.50
CA GLY A 396 22.06 -24.51 -2.32
C GLY A 396 22.12 -23.10 -2.93
N VAL A 397 23.23 -22.39 -2.74
CA VAL A 397 23.47 -21.07 -3.33
C VAL A 397 23.55 -21.16 -4.87
N SER A 398 24.32 -22.11 -5.41
CA SER A 398 24.42 -22.29 -6.86
C SER A 398 23.06 -22.59 -7.49
N TYR A 399 22.32 -23.53 -6.92
CA TYR A 399 20.98 -23.88 -7.40
C TYR A 399 19.99 -22.72 -7.35
N ALA A 400 20.01 -21.94 -6.26
CA ALA A 400 19.17 -20.75 -6.13
C ALA A 400 19.47 -19.71 -7.22
N ILE A 401 20.76 -19.48 -7.51
CA ILE A 401 21.19 -18.55 -8.56
C ILE A 401 20.70 -19.02 -9.94
N ASP A 402 20.87 -20.30 -10.25
CA ASP A 402 20.42 -20.87 -11.52
C ASP A 402 18.90 -20.73 -11.72
N VAL A 403 18.11 -20.98 -10.66
CA VAL A 403 16.66 -20.79 -10.69
C VAL A 403 16.30 -19.33 -10.91
N ILE A 404 16.93 -18.39 -10.20
CA ILE A 404 16.68 -16.96 -10.37
C ILE A 404 16.94 -16.53 -11.80
N LEU A 405 18.13 -16.86 -12.33
CA LEU A 405 18.54 -16.42 -13.67
C LEU A 405 17.65 -17.00 -14.77
N LYS A 406 17.17 -18.23 -14.60
CA LYS A 406 16.30 -18.91 -15.57
C LYS A 406 14.86 -18.40 -15.49
N ALA A 407 14.33 -18.26 -14.30
CA ALA A 407 12.90 -18.03 -14.10
C ALA A 407 12.52 -16.55 -14.05
N PHE A 408 13.42 -15.64 -13.62
CA PHE A 408 13.11 -14.22 -13.48
C PHE A 408 12.59 -13.54 -14.77
N PRO A 409 13.16 -13.82 -15.97
CA PRO A 409 12.63 -13.27 -17.21
C PRO A 409 11.19 -13.70 -17.52
N GLU A 410 10.81 -14.91 -17.08
CA GLU A 410 9.49 -15.49 -17.32
C GLU A 410 8.43 -14.95 -16.36
N LEU A 411 8.83 -14.48 -15.16
CA LEU A 411 7.90 -13.94 -14.15
C LEU A 411 7.11 -12.74 -14.68
N ARG A 412 7.75 -11.87 -15.46
CA ARG A 412 7.09 -10.70 -16.08
C ARG A 412 6.01 -11.07 -17.09
N SER A 413 6.02 -12.29 -17.62
CA SER A 413 4.97 -12.80 -18.51
C SER A 413 3.77 -13.37 -17.76
N LEU A 414 3.90 -13.62 -16.46
CA LEU A 414 2.85 -14.18 -15.60
C LEU A 414 1.82 -13.13 -15.14
N ASP A 415 2.13 -11.84 -15.29
CA ASP A 415 1.22 -10.74 -14.92
C ASP A 415 -0.14 -10.82 -15.61
N GLY A 416 -0.24 -11.49 -16.76
CA GLY A 416 -1.50 -11.75 -17.47
C GLY A 416 -2.29 -12.97 -16.98
N LEU A 417 -1.75 -13.78 -16.06
CA LEU A 417 -2.39 -15.01 -15.59
C LEU A 417 -3.28 -14.81 -14.36
N LEU A 418 -3.17 -13.66 -13.69
CA LEU A 418 -4.04 -13.28 -12.60
C LEU A 418 -5.39 -12.81 -13.14
N GLY A 419 -6.20 -13.75 -13.61
CA GLY A 419 -7.55 -13.45 -14.08
C GLY A 419 -8.53 -13.16 -12.92
N ASN A 420 -9.59 -12.40 -13.19
CA ASN A 420 -10.65 -12.07 -12.23
C ASN A 420 -11.18 -13.30 -11.50
N THR A 421 -11.35 -14.44 -12.19
CA THR A 421 -11.82 -15.69 -11.59
C THR A 421 -10.90 -16.22 -10.48
N PHE A 422 -9.58 -16.09 -10.64
CA PHE A 422 -8.63 -16.50 -9.62
C PHE A 422 -8.76 -15.61 -8.37
N LEU A 423 -8.82 -14.29 -8.55
CA LEU A 423 -8.99 -13.34 -7.46
C LEU A 423 -10.29 -13.60 -6.69
N GLU A 424 -11.41 -13.71 -7.39
CA GLU A 424 -12.72 -13.98 -6.80
C GLU A 424 -12.79 -15.30 -6.01
N THR A 425 -12.01 -16.30 -6.43
CA THR A 425 -11.97 -17.60 -5.75
C THR A 425 -11.19 -17.54 -4.44
N ASN A 426 -10.10 -16.77 -4.41
CA ASN A 426 -9.10 -16.83 -3.33
C ASN A 426 -9.18 -15.66 -2.34
N PHE A 427 -9.80 -14.54 -2.72
CA PHE A 427 -9.84 -13.31 -1.94
C PHE A 427 -11.27 -12.87 -1.61
N THR A 428 -11.41 -11.99 -0.63
CA THR A 428 -12.68 -11.31 -0.36
C THR A 428 -12.97 -10.29 -1.47
N GLU A 429 -14.19 -9.78 -1.56
CA GLU A 429 -14.58 -8.84 -2.61
C GLU A 429 -13.75 -7.56 -2.58
N ASP A 430 -13.51 -7.01 -1.38
CA ASP A 430 -12.69 -5.81 -1.18
C ASP A 430 -11.22 -6.06 -1.58
N GLU A 431 -10.66 -7.21 -1.17
CA GLU A 431 -9.30 -7.62 -1.57
C GLU A 431 -9.19 -7.83 -3.09
N CYS A 432 -10.22 -8.38 -3.73
CA CYS A 432 -10.26 -8.56 -5.19
C CYS A 432 -10.17 -7.23 -5.94
N GLN A 433 -10.96 -6.24 -5.52
CA GLN A 433 -10.94 -4.91 -6.14
C GLN A 433 -9.56 -4.27 -6.06
N ILE A 434 -8.92 -4.38 -4.90
CA ILE A 434 -7.57 -3.85 -4.67
C ILE A 434 -6.56 -4.56 -5.56
N LEU A 435 -6.53 -5.89 -5.54
CA LEU A 435 -5.57 -6.67 -6.32
C LEU A 435 -5.80 -6.52 -7.82
N ALA A 436 -7.04 -6.48 -8.29
CA ALA A 436 -7.36 -6.22 -9.69
C ALA A 436 -6.80 -4.86 -10.13
N SER A 437 -6.99 -3.82 -9.32
CA SER A 437 -6.46 -2.49 -9.61
C SER A 437 -4.93 -2.44 -9.67
N LEU A 438 -4.23 -3.28 -8.91
CA LEU A 438 -2.76 -3.29 -8.82
C LEU A 438 -2.10 -4.22 -9.84
N LEU A 439 -2.72 -5.37 -10.13
CA LEU A 439 -2.08 -6.47 -10.84
C LEU A 439 -2.63 -6.72 -12.25
N ILE A 440 -3.85 -6.21 -12.58
CA ILE A 440 -4.43 -6.43 -13.91
C ILE A 440 -4.14 -5.23 -14.81
N PRO A 441 -3.30 -5.35 -15.85
CA PRO A 441 -3.03 -4.27 -16.79
C PRO A 441 -4.30 -3.88 -17.53
N GLY A 442 -4.69 -2.60 -17.47
CA GLY A 442 -5.77 -2.03 -18.28
C GLY A 442 -7.11 -1.85 -17.57
N GLU A 443 -7.33 -2.38 -16.38
CA GLU A 443 -8.54 -2.06 -15.59
C GLU A 443 -8.42 -0.76 -14.78
N SER A 444 -7.22 -0.25 -14.64
CA SER A 444 -7.00 1.05 -14.00
C SER A 444 -5.87 1.82 -14.70
N SER A 445 -5.83 3.13 -14.48
CA SER A 445 -4.68 3.98 -14.78
C SER A 445 -3.38 3.58 -14.02
N TYR A 446 -3.38 2.44 -13.35
CA TYR A 446 -2.34 1.92 -12.45
C TYR A 446 -1.27 1.05 -13.13
N SER A 447 -1.19 1.01 -14.44
CA SER A 447 -0.36 0.07 -15.21
C SER A 447 1.16 0.11 -14.99
N GLN A 448 1.66 0.71 -13.89
CA GLN A 448 3.08 0.71 -13.51
C GLN A 448 3.28 0.70 -11.97
N GLY A 449 2.41 0.09 -11.21
CA GLY A 449 2.29 0.31 -9.76
C GLY A 449 3.12 -0.58 -8.83
N TYR A 450 3.83 -1.60 -9.29
CA TYR A 450 4.61 -2.45 -8.38
C TYR A 450 6.06 -2.64 -8.82
N GLU A 451 6.91 -2.90 -7.83
CA GLU A 451 8.32 -3.28 -8.03
C GLU A 451 8.48 -4.78 -7.77
N ASP A 452 9.18 -5.47 -8.66
CA ASP A 452 9.52 -6.86 -8.46
C ASP A 452 10.59 -7.00 -7.38
N ARG A 453 10.36 -7.94 -6.47
CA ARG A 453 11.30 -8.35 -5.45
C ARG A 453 11.38 -9.87 -5.38
N LEU A 454 12.52 -10.41 -5.07
CA LEU A 454 12.71 -11.85 -4.91
C LEU A 454 13.02 -12.17 -3.46
N ALA A 455 12.48 -13.28 -2.96
CA ALA A 455 12.80 -13.80 -1.65
C ALA A 455 13.18 -15.28 -1.77
N ILE A 456 14.37 -15.59 -1.33
CA ILE A 456 14.97 -16.90 -1.45
C ILE A 456 15.27 -17.47 -0.07
N PHE A 457 14.78 -18.68 0.21
CA PHE A 457 15.10 -19.41 1.43
C PHE A 457 16.02 -20.58 1.10
N ILE A 458 17.10 -20.72 1.87
CA ILE A 458 18.03 -21.83 1.79
C ILE A 458 18.18 -22.47 3.16
N GLY A 459 17.52 -23.62 3.34
CA GLY A 459 17.74 -24.50 4.47
C GLY A 459 18.91 -25.46 4.15
N TYR A 460 19.90 -25.54 5.02
CA TYR A 460 21.10 -26.32 4.75
C TYR A 460 21.62 -27.05 6.00
N ASN A 461 22.38 -28.13 5.76
CA ASN A 461 23.00 -28.87 6.84
C ASN A 461 24.20 -28.13 7.40
N HIS A 462 24.19 -27.93 8.72
CA HIS A 462 25.30 -27.40 9.49
C HIS A 462 25.39 -28.13 10.83
N LYS A 463 26.14 -29.22 10.85
CA LYS A 463 26.37 -30.00 12.05
C LYS A 463 27.09 -29.18 13.10
N ILE A 464 26.54 -29.18 14.32
CA ILE A 464 27.22 -28.62 15.47
C ILE A 464 28.44 -29.49 15.78
N GLU A 465 29.64 -28.90 15.68
CA GLU A 465 30.89 -29.63 15.92
C GLU A 465 30.99 -30.13 17.36
N GLU A 466 31.52 -31.32 17.55
CA GLU A 466 31.73 -31.88 18.90
C GLU A 466 32.57 -30.96 19.80
N SER A 467 33.56 -30.28 19.24
CA SER A 467 34.40 -29.31 19.95
C SER A 467 33.57 -28.21 20.62
N LEU A 468 32.49 -27.73 19.97
CA LEU A 468 31.59 -26.72 20.52
C LEU A 468 30.71 -27.28 21.66
N ILE A 469 30.40 -28.57 21.62
CA ILE A 469 29.55 -29.20 22.65
C ILE A 469 30.25 -29.19 24.04
N TYR A 470 31.58 -29.17 24.06
CA TYR A 470 32.36 -29.09 25.31
C TYR A 470 32.57 -27.66 25.81
N GLU A 471 32.24 -26.65 25.02
CA GLU A 471 32.35 -25.25 25.43
C GLU A 471 31.41 -24.87 26.55
N ASN A 472 31.72 -23.77 27.26
CA ASN A 472 30.86 -23.24 28.30
C ASN A 472 29.50 -22.80 27.69
N ALA A 473 28.40 -23.12 28.37
CA ALA A 473 27.04 -22.81 27.91
C ALA A 473 26.82 -21.32 27.58
N SER A 474 27.51 -20.41 28.30
CA SER A 474 27.41 -18.96 28.04
C SER A 474 28.13 -18.52 26.73
N ARG A 475 29.15 -19.23 26.28
CA ARG A 475 29.92 -18.93 25.09
C ARG A 475 29.46 -19.69 23.85
N PHE A 476 28.79 -20.81 24.04
CA PHE A 476 28.38 -21.72 22.99
C PHE A 476 27.56 -21.01 21.88
N PRO A 477 26.50 -20.20 22.20
CA PRO A 477 25.71 -19.54 21.16
C PRO A 477 26.55 -18.62 20.27
N SER A 478 27.41 -17.80 20.86
CA SER A 478 28.26 -16.86 20.12
C SER A 478 29.28 -17.56 19.24
N LEU A 479 29.90 -18.64 19.72
CA LEU A 479 30.84 -19.42 18.91
C LEU A 479 30.16 -20.16 17.76
N LEU A 480 28.96 -20.68 18.00
CA LEU A 480 28.14 -21.30 16.95
C LEU A 480 27.78 -20.27 15.88
N GLU A 481 27.32 -19.09 16.26
CA GLU A 481 27.00 -17.99 15.33
C GLU A 481 28.20 -17.58 14.48
N GLN A 482 29.38 -17.41 15.09
CA GLN A 482 30.61 -17.11 14.34
C GLN A 482 30.95 -18.18 13.30
N LYS A 483 30.77 -19.46 13.63
CA LYS A 483 31.00 -20.56 12.67
C LYS A 483 29.99 -20.57 11.54
N ILE A 484 28.71 -20.31 11.84
CA ILE A 484 27.67 -20.22 10.82
C ILE A 484 27.97 -19.04 9.88
N ILE A 485 28.30 -17.87 10.41
CA ILE A 485 28.65 -16.67 9.62
C ILE A 485 29.84 -16.97 8.69
N LEU A 486 30.91 -17.58 9.25
CA LEU A 486 32.08 -17.95 8.47
C LEU A 486 31.74 -18.94 7.36
N ASN A 487 30.90 -19.92 7.65
CA ASN A 487 30.46 -20.92 6.66
C ASN A 487 29.70 -20.26 5.49
N VAL A 488 28.78 -19.32 5.79
CA VAL A 488 28.05 -18.57 4.76
C VAL A 488 28.99 -17.67 3.96
N GLN A 489 29.91 -16.98 4.63
CA GLN A 489 30.92 -16.14 3.96
C GLN A 489 31.78 -16.95 2.99
N GLN A 490 32.26 -18.12 3.41
CA GLN A 490 33.05 -19.02 2.56
C GLN A 490 32.25 -19.54 1.35
N ALA A 491 30.98 -19.89 1.55
CA ALA A 491 30.13 -20.36 0.47
C ALA A 491 29.86 -19.26 -0.57
N LEU A 492 29.58 -18.03 -0.13
CA LEU A 492 29.35 -16.88 -1.01
C LEU A 492 30.63 -16.50 -1.77
N GLU A 493 31.79 -16.50 -1.12
CA GLU A 493 33.07 -16.24 -1.78
C GLU A 493 33.44 -17.33 -2.78
N TYR A 494 33.21 -18.62 -2.45
CA TYR A 494 33.42 -19.73 -3.36
C TYR A 494 32.53 -19.62 -4.62
N ARG A 495 31.31 -19.10 -4.49
CA ARG A 495 30.35 -18.91 -5.59
C ARG A 495 30.32 -17.46 -6.12
N LYS A 496 31.37 -16.68 -5.90
CA LYS A 496 31.42 -15.25 -6.24
C LYS A 496 31.16 -14.97 -7.73
N GLU A 497 31.70 -15.77 -8.62
CA GLU A 497 31.45 -15.62 -10.05
C GLU A 497 29.98 -15.84 -10.42
N GLU A 498 29.31 -16.78 -9.75
CA GLU A 498 27.91 -17.08 -9.97
C GLU A 498 27.03 -15.97 -9.34
N THR A 499 27.33 -15.54 -8.12
CA THR A 499 26.60 -14.46 -7.46
C THR A 499 26.70 -13.13 -8.22
N ASN A 500 27.83 -12.85 -8.88
CA ASN A 500 27.98 -11.67 -9.72
C ASN A 500 27.03 -11.66 -10.92
N LYS A 501 26.62 -12.83 -11.44
CA LYS A 501 25.63 -12.93 -12.53
C LYS A 501 24.27 -12.37 -12.13
N LEU A 502 23.94 -12.35 -10.84
CA LEU A 502 22.70 -11.73 -10.34
C LEU A 502 22.64 -10.20 -10.59
N SER A 503 23.76 -9.57 -10.98
CA SER A 503 23.79 -8.15 -11.33
C SER A 503 22.87 -7.79 -12.52
N ILE A 504 22.51 -8.76 -13.35
CA ILE A 504 21.56 -8.56 -14.46
C ILE A 504 20.11 -8.54 -14.01
N VAL A 505 19.81 -9.02 -12.79
CA VAL A 505 18.46 -9.04 -12.24
C VAL A 505 18.14 -7.67 -11.67
N ASN A 506 17.23 -6.95 -12.32
CA ASN A 506 16.79 -5.64 -11.87
C ASN A 506 15.68 -5.74 -10.82
N ALA A 507 15.97 -6.41 -9.71
CA ALA A 507 15.07 -6.55 -8.57
C ALA A 507 15.88 -6.62 -7.26
N THR A 508 15.26 -6.28 -6.15
CA THR A 508 15.83 -6.55 -4.82
C THR A 508 15.69 -8.03 -4.52
N ILE A 509 16.75 -8.64 -3.98
CA ILE A 509 16.80 -10.06 -3.63
C ILE A 509 17.08 -10.21 -2.14
N ASP A 510 16.15 -10.80 -1.39
CA ASP A 510 16.35 -11.19 0.01
C ASP A 510 16.69 -12.67 0.07
N CYS A 511 17.87 -12.99 0.57
CA CYS A 511 18.30 -14.35 0.81
C CYS A 511 18.22 -14.67 2.31
N PHE A 512 17.43 -15.67 2.66
CA PHE A 512 17.28 -16.18 4.02
C PHE A 512 18.03 -17.48 4.17
N PHE A 513 19.06 -17.51 4.98
CA PHE A 513 19.86 -18.71 5.25
C PHE A 513 19.55 -19.23 6.65
N VAL A 514 19.16 -20.50 6.74
CA VAL A 514 18.86 -21.17 8.02
C VAL A 514 19.58 -22.52 8.11
N PRO A 515 20.50 -22.68 9.05
CA PRO A 515 21.18 -23.95 9.30
C PRO A 515 20.33 -24.93 10.11
N PHE A 516 20.46 -26.21 9.79
CA PHE A 516 19.90 -27.37 10.49
C PHE A 516 21.02 -28.39 10.74
N ASP A 517 20.91 -29.22 11.78
CA ASP A 517 21.83 -30.36 11.91
C ASP A 517 21.69 -31.32 10.71
N ASP A 518 20.45 -31.66 10.40
CA ASP A 518 20.04 -32.43 9.23
C ASP A 518 18.63 -31.98 8.81
N VAL A 519 18.57 -31.23 7.73
CA VAL A 519 17.32 -30.63 7.26
C VAL A 519 16.33 -31.67 6.71
N ASN A 520 16.84 -32.78 6.14
CA ASN A 520 15.96 -33.83 5.64
C ASN A 520 15.34 -34.61 6.80
N LYS A 521 16.15 -34.94 7.82
CA LYS A 521 15.65 -35.58 9.03
C LYS A 521 14.62 -34.74 9.75
N PHE A 522 14.85 -33.42 9.87
CA PHE A 522 13.85 -32.49 10.44
C PHE A 522 12.53 -32.52 9.65
N ASN A 523 12.59 -32.51 8.33
CA ASN A 523 11.40 -32.57 7.48
C ASN A 523 10.63 -33.89 7.68
N ASP A 524 11.33 -35.03 7.71
CA ASP A 524 10.72 -36.34 7.88
C ASP A 524 10.05 -36.48 9.24
N GLU A 525 10.74 -36.07 10.33
CA GLU A 525 10.22 -36.09 11.69
C GLU A 525 8.98 -35.18 11.85
N PHE A 526 9.00 -33.99 11.23
CA PHE A 526 7.85 -33.09 11.25
C PHE A 526 6.63 -33.69 10.53
N ILE A 527 6.83 -34.29 9.35
CA ILE A 527 5.75 -34.95 8.61
C ILE A 527 5.20 -36.14 9.38
N GLU A 528 6.04 -36.91 10.05
CA GLU A 528 5.62 -38.05 10.86
C GLU A 528 4.81 -37.60 12.09
N SER A 529 5.21 -36.51 12.74
CA SER A 529 4.43 -35.94 13.86
C SER A 529 3.02 -35.52 13.42
N LEU A 530 2.87 -34.91 12.25
CA LEU A 530 1.57 -34.51 11.72
C LEU A 530 0.65 -35.69 11.40
N LYS A 531 1.19 -36.82 10.93
CA LYS A 531 0.42 -38.04 10.68
C LYS A 531 -0.12 -38.65 11.98
N ASN A 532 0.68 -38.59 13.06
CA ASN A 532 0.26 -39.09 14.38
C ASN A 532 -0.81 -38.21 15.04
N GLU A 533 -0.94 -36.94 14.68
CA GLU A 533 -2.01 -36.07 15.15
C GLU A 533 -3.33 -36.22 14.36
N GLU A 534 -3.28 -36.84 13.17
CA GLU A 534 -4.46 -37.09 12.33
C GLU A 534 -5.23 -38.35 12.80
N ASP A 535 -4.57 -39.33 13.39
CA ASP A 535 -5.15 -40.56 13.95
C ASP A 535 -5.76 -40.30 15.35
#